data_65e481de9199a17805874d99eb874217
#
_entry.id   65e481de9199a17805874d99eb874217
#
_cell.length_a   1.000
_cell.length_b   1.000
_cell.length_c   1.000
_cell.angle_alpha   90.00
_cell.angle_beta   90.00
_cell.angle_gamma   90.00
#
_symmetry.space_group_name_H-M   'P 1'
#
loop_
_entity.id
_entity.type
_entity.pdbx_description
1 polymer ?
#
loop_
_entity_poly.entity_id
_entity_poly.type
_entity_poly.pdbx_seq_one_letter_code
_entity_poly.pdbx_strand_id
1 'polypeptide(L)'
;SMTVATWQAQIALNLDAAFYTMQAVLPHMVAAKAGSIINISSIAGQRYIGKPQVGYAAAKAGLMQLTKTTAVIHAKDNVRLNCVVPGLMHTPMLSRMADKYAGGDLAGFIAKRDAMVPMQRMGDAHDVANAVLFLAADESSYITATEIVVDGGIIAATQGDLP
;
A
#
# COMPACT_ATOMS: atom_id res chain seq x y z
N SER A 1 21.54 -4.92 -10.41
CA SER A 1 20.75 -6.14 -10.60
C SER A 1 20.23 -6.62 -9.25
N MET A 2 19.01 -7.16 -9.22
CA MET A 2 18.46 -7.76 -8.01
C MET A 2 19.09 -9.13 -7.79
N THR A 3 19.63 -9.37 -6.58
CA THR A 3 20.10 -10.69 -6.17
C THR A 3 18.94 -11.53 -5.61
N VAL A 4 19.11 -12.86 -5.55
CA VAL A 4 18.16 -13.76 -4.90
C VAL A 4 17.92 -13.37 -3.44
N ALA A 5 18.97 -13.04 -2.71
CA ALA A 5 18.87 -12.60 -1.31
C ALA A 5 18.04 -11.31 -1.17
N THR A 6 18.25 -10.33 -2.05
CA THR A 6 17.45 -9.09 -2.06
C THR A 6 15.98 -9.37 -2.40
N TRP A 7 15.72 -10.25 -3.36
CA TRP A 7 14.37 -10.71 -3.69
C TRP A 7 13.69 -11.33 -2.46
N GLN A 8 14.33 -12.31 -1.84
CA GLN A 8 13.80 -13.00 -0.66
C GLN A 8 13.51 -12.03 0.49
N ALA A 9 14.42 -11.09 0.76
CA ALA A 9 14.20 -10.07 1.79
C ALA A 9 13.00 -9.17 1.49
N GLN A 10 12.77 -8.80 0.21
CA GLN A 10 11.59 -8.02 -0.17
C GLN A 10 10.29 -8.80 0.01
N ILE A 11 10.27 -10.08 -0.38
CA ILE A 11 9.09 -10.95 -0.18
C ILE A 11 8.83 -11.15 1.32
N ALA A 12 9.85 -11.52 2.09
CA ALA A 12 9.72 -11.75 3.53
C ALA A 12 9.14 -10.53 4.27
N LEU A 13 9.67 -9.33 3.98
CA LEU A 13 9.23 -8.11 4.67
C LEU A 13 7.84 -7.62 4.22
N ASN A 14 7.53 -7.71 2.91
CA ASN A 14 6.36 -7.03 2.35
C ASN A 14 5.16 -7.95 2.07
N LEU A 15 5.36 -9.29 2.12
CA LEU A 15 4.30 -10.27 1.89
C LEU A 15 4.22 -11.29 3.03
N ASP A 16 5.32 -11.99 3.36
CA ASP A 16 5.27 -13.08 4.35
C ASP A 16 4.94 -12.55 5.74
N ALA A 17 5.46 -11.38 6.13
CA ALA A 17 5.15 -10.76 7.41
C ALA A 17 3.65 -10.50 7.59
N ALA A 18 2.96 -10.05 6.54
CA ALA A 18 1.51 -9.85 6.57
C ALA A 18 0.78 -11.19 6.66
N PHE A 19 1.22 -12.21 5.90
CA PHE A 19 0.66 -13.56 5.97
C PHE A 19 0.76 -14.13 7.39
N TYR A 20 1.93 -14.09 8.02
CA TYR A 20 2.12 -14.60 9.39
C TYR A 20 1.27 -13.84 10.41
N THR A 21 1.15 -12.51 10.27
CA THR A 21 0.28 -11.72 11.14
C THR A 21 -1.18 -12.13 10.98
N MET A 22 -1.67 -12.27 9.74
CA MET A 22 -3.04 -12.74 9.48
C MET A 22 -3.26 -14.16 10.02
N GLN A 23 -2.32 -15.07 9.81
CA GLN A 23 -2.40 -16.44 10.34
C GLN A 23 -2.56 -16.46 11.87
N ALA A 24 -1.87 -15.55 12.57
CA ALA A 24 -1.95 -15.47 14.03
C ALA A 24 -3.27 -14.87 14.53
N VAL A 25 -3.84 -13.88 13.86
CA VAL A 25 -5.02 -13.16 14.36
C VAL A 25 -6.37 -13.71 13.86
N LEU A 26 -6.41 -14.30 12.67
CA LEU A 26 -7.64 -14.80 12.05
C LEU A 26 -8.41 -15.81 12.90
N PRO A 27 -7.79 -16.81 13.58
CA PRO A 27 -8.55 -17.73 14.42
C PRO A 27 -9.33 -17.03 15.53
N HIS A 28 -8.76 -15.97 16.11
CA HIS A 28 -9.41 -15.20 17.18
C HIS A 28 -10.57 -14.36 16.62
N MET A 29 -10.40 -13.74 15.48
CA MET A 29 -11.46 -12.95 14.82
C MET A 29 -12.61 -13.85 14.36
N VAL A 30 -12.32 -15.01 13.80
CA VAL A 30 -13.34 -16.00 13.39
C VAL A 30 -14.13 -16.50 14.59
N ALA A 31 -13.47 -16.81 15.71
CA ALA A 31 -14.15 -17.23 16.95
C ALA A 31 -15.05 -16.12 17.52
N ALA A 32 -14.60 -14.86 17.43
CA ALA A 32 -15.35 -13.69 17.87
C ALA A 32 -16.49 -13.29 16.91
N LYS A 33 -16.54 -13.84 15.70
CA LYS A 33 -17.43 -13.40 14.60
C LYS A 33 -17.33 -11.89 14.33
N ALA A 34 -16.15 -11.33 14.50
CA ALA A 34 -15.88 -9.90 14.31
C ALA A 34 -14.39 -9.68 14.03
N GLY A 35 -14.08 -8.86 13.03
CA GLY A 35 -12.70 -8.46 12.74
C GLY A 35 -12.60 -7.59 11.49
N SER A 36 -11.58 -6.72 11.52
CA SER A 36 -11.18 -5.95 10.33
C SER A 36 -9.67 -5.95 10.22
N ILE A 37 -9.15 -6.48 9.11
CA ILE A 37 -7.72 -6.47 8.79
C ILE A 37 -7.52 -5.52 7.61
N ILE A 38 -6.61 -4.57 7.77
CA ILE A 38 -6.27 -3.61 6.73
C ILE A 38 -4.80 -3.76 6.38
N ASN A 39 -4.52 -4.28 5.21
CA ASN A 39 -3.17 -4.42 4.71
C ASN A 39 -2.76 -3.16 3.93
N ILE A 40 -1.54 -2.68 4.18
CA ILE A 40 -0.99 -1.53 3.46
C ILE A 40 -0.17 -2.03 2.28
N SER A 41 -0.73 -1.87 1.08
CA SER A 41 -0.05 -2.18 -0.17
C SER A 41 0.68 -0.95 -0.74
N SER A 42 0.71 -0.78 -2.04
CA SER A 42 1.30 0.35 -2.75
C SER A 42 0.82 0.37 -4.20
N ILE A 43 0.74 1.55 -4.80
CA ILE A 43 0.52 1.69 -6.25
C ILE A 43 1.59 0.96 -7.09
N ALA A 44 2.77 0.70 -6.52
CA ALA A 44 3.81 -0.10 -7.17
C ALA A 44 3.40 -1.57 -7.41
N GLY A 45 2.43 -2.08 -6.66
CA GLY A 45 1.84 -3.40 -6.88
C GLY A 45 0.79 -3.43 -7.99
N GLN A 46 0.29 -2.27 -8.43
CA GLN A 46 -0.73 -2.16 -9.48
C GLN A 46 -0.13 -1.80 -10.85
N ARG A 47 0.95 -1.01 -10.85
CA ARG A 47 1.61 -0.59 -12.10
C ARG A 47 3.08 -0.24 -11.88
N TYR A 48 3.84 -0.20 -12.97
CA TYR A 48 5.19 0.35 -12.94
C TYR A 48 5.15 1.87 -12.67
N ILE A 49 5.88 2.30 -11.66
CA ILE A 49 5.92 3.69 -11.18
C ILE A 49 7.25 4.41 -11.48
N GLY A 50 7.95 3.99 -12.53
CA GLY A 50 9.21 4.62 -12.96
C GLY A 50 10.43 4.22 -12.14
N LYS A 51 10.35 3.20 -11.27
CA LYS A 51 11.48 2.71 -10.45
C LYS A 51 11.62 1.20 -10.56
N PRO A 52 12.85 0.66 -10.67
CA PRO A 52 13.09 -0.77 -10.79
C PRO A 52 12.98 -1.48 -9.44
N GLN A 53 11.77 -1.56 -8.89
CA GLN A 53 11.45 -2.14 -7.59
C GLN A 53 10.77 -3.51 -7.74
N VAL A 54 11.34 -4.43 -8.52
CA VAL A 54 10.72 -5.70 -8.95
C VAL A 54 10.20 -6.52 -7.77
N GLY A 55 11.02 -6.80 -6.75
CA GLY A 55 10.64 -7.59 -5.60
C GLY A 55 9.57 -6.91 -4.74
N TYR A 56 9.69 -5.60 -4.53
CA TYR A 56 8.69 -4.81 -3.81
C TYR A 56 7.35 -4.80 -4.54
N ALA A 57 7.37 -4.53 -5.84
CA ALA A 57 6.16 -4.49 -6.66
C ALA A 57 5.44 -5.86 -6.67
N ALA A 58 6.19 -6.95 -6.87
CA ALA A 58 5.65 -8.31 -6.82
C ALA A 58 5.05 -8.63 -5.43
N ALA A 59 5.73 -8.29 -4.34
CA ALA A 59 5.23 -8.52 -2.99
C ALA A 59 3.95 -7.71 -2.70
N LYS A 60 3.88 -6.45 -3.13
CA LYS A 60 2.70 -5.60 -2.91
C LYS A 60 1.52 -6.02 -3.80
N ALA A 61 1.74 -6.50 -5.02
CA ALA A 61 0.72 -7.14 -5.83
C ALA A 61 0.20 -8.43 -5.18
N GLY A 62 1.12 -9.29 -4.72
CA GLY A 62 0.78 -10.51 -3.99
C GLY A 62 -0.02 -10.24 -2.71
N LEU A 63 0.31 -9.18 -1.97
CA LEU A 63 -0.41 -8.77 -0.76
C LEU A 63 -1.87 -8.38 -1.06
N MET A 64 -2.14 -7.68 -2.16
CA MET A 64 -3.50 -7.35 -2.57
C MET A 64 -4.30 -8.61 -2.88
N GLN A 65 -3.74 -9.54 -3.64
CA GLN A 65 -4.43 -10.79 -3.96
C GLN A 65 -4.59 -11.71 -2.75
N LEU A 66 -3.58 -11.80 -1.89
CA LEU A 66 -3.67 -12.51 -0.60
C LEU A 66 -4.81 -11.96 0.25
N THR A 67 -4.94 -10.64 0.35
CA THR A 67 -6.01 -9.97 1.09
C THR A 67 -7.38 -10.32 0.52
N LYS A 68 -7.57 -10.20 -0.79
CA LYS A 68 -8.85 -10.50 -1.47
C LYS A 68 -9.29 -11.94 -1.25
N THR A 69 -8.38 -12.88 -1.48
CA THR A 69 -8.69 -14.31 -1.33
C THR A 69 -9.05 -14.66 0.11
N THR A 70 -8.28 -14.17 1.08
CA THR A 70 -8.54 -14.38 2.50
C THR A 70 -9.85 -13.72 2.95
N ALA A 71 -10.17 -12.54 2.43
CA ALA A 71 -11.42 -11.85 2.71
C ALA A 71 -12.64 -12.67 2.32
N VAL A 72 -12.65 -13.24 1.11
CA VAL A 72 -13.77 -14.07 0.63
C VAL A 72 -13.95 -15.32 1.48
N ILE A 73 -12.87 -15.97 1.89
CA ILE A 73 -12.90 -17.17 2.75
C ILE A 73 -13.57 -16.88 4.09
N HIS A 74 -13.28 -15.72 4.70
CA HIS A 74 -13.72 -15.37 6.06
C HIS A 74 -14.91 -14.40 6.12
N ALA A 75 -15.47 -13.99 4.99
CA ALA A 75 -16.63 -13.10 4.95
C ALA A 75 -17.84 -13.69 5.72
N LYS A 76 -18.10 -15.01 5.62
CA LYS A 76 -19.14 -15.72 6.37
C LYS A 76 -18.96 -15.69 7.89
N ASP A 77 -17.74 -15.38 8.34
CA ASP A 77 -17.39 -15.28 9.76
C ASP A 77 -17.43 -13.82 10.26
N ASN A 78 -17.96 -12.90 9.44
CA ASN A 78 -17.99 -11.46 9.71
C ASN A 78 -16.58 -10.87 9.96
N VAL A 79 -15.57 -11.42 9.28
CA VAL A 79 -14.21 -10.89 9.28
C VAL A 79 -13.93 -10.24 7.93
N ARG A 80 -13.66 -8.95 7.95
CA ARG A 80 -13.38 -8.15 6.75
C ARG A 80 -11.89 -7.98 6.54
N LEU A 81 -11.44 -8.11 5.30
CA LEU A 81 -10.06 -7.82 4.95
C LEU A 81 -10.03 -6.90 3.72
N ASN A 82 -9.29 -5.81 3.81
CA ASN A 82 -9.17 -4.82 2.74
C ASN A 82 -7.72 -4.35 2.60
N CYS A 83 -7.40 -3.71 1.48
CA CYS A 83 -6.13 -3.04 1.26
C CYS A 83 -6.30 -1.52 1.22
N VAL A 84 -5.38 -0.80 1.80
CA VAL A 84 -5.11 0.60 1.44
C VAL A 84 -3.87 0.61 0.53
N VAL A 85 -3.93 1.39 -0.55
CA VAL A 85 -2.92 1.43 -1.61
C VAL A 85 -2.38 2.86 -1.73
N PRO A 86 -1.35 3.23 -0.94
CA PRO A 86 -0.76 4.57 -0.97
C PRO A 86 0.02 4.83 -2.26
N GLY A 87 -0.02 6.08 -2.70
CA GLY A 87 0.83 6.63 -3.76
C GLY A 87 2.14 7.22 -3.25
N LEU A 88 2.46 8.42 -3.72
CA LEU A 88 3.62 9.18 -3.26
C LEU A 88 3.26 9.87 -1.94
N MET A 89 3.97 9.48 -0.87
CA MET A 89 3.72 10.00 0.48
C MET A 89 4.90 10.81 0.98
N HIS A 90 4.60 11.95 1.63
CA HIS A 90 5.57 12.75 2.36
C HIS A 90 5.88 12.07 3.70
N THR A 91 7.07 11.48 3.82
CA THR A 91 7.50 10.73 5.00
C THR A 91 8.96 11.05 5.33
N PRO A 92 9.43 10.75 6.54
CA PRO A 92 10.86 10.92 6.89
C PRO A 92 11.84 10.16 6.00
N MET A 93 11.36 9.22 5.18
CA MET A 93 12.18 8.51 4.19
C MET A 93 12.64 9.41 3.04
N LEU A 94 11.96 10.55 2.79
CA LEU A 94 12.27 11.42 1.65
C LEU A 94 13.70 11.97 1.68
N SER A 95 14.23 12.29 2.86
CA SER A 95 15.62 12.75 2.97
C SER A 95 16.62 11.71 2.46
N ARG A 96 16.49 10.45 2.92
CA ARG A 96 17.33 9.34 2.44
C ARG A 96 17.18 9.09 0.93
N MET A 97 15.96 9.32 0.42
CA MET A 97 15.71 9.17 -1.02
C MET A 97 16.33 10.33 -1.82
N ALA A 98 16.27 11.55 -1.30
CA ALA A 98 16.92 12.72 -1.91
C ALA A 98 18.45 12.55 -1.95
N ASP A 99 19.06 12.06 -0.87
CA ASP A 99 20.49 11.73 -0.84
C ASP A 99 20.84 10.71 -1.92
N LYS A 100 20.03 9.67 -2.06
CA LYS A 100 20.29 8.58 -3.02
C LYS A 100 20.05 8.93 -4.48
N TYR A 101 19.06 9.76 -4.77
CA TYR A 101 18.52 9.97 -6.13
C TYR A 101 18.60 11.41 -6.64
N ALA A 102 18.89 12.38 -5.76
CA ALA A 102 18.89 13.82 -6.08
C ALA A 102 20.11 14.57 -5.51
N GLY A 103 21.20 13.83 -5.17
CA GLY A 103 22.44 14.45 -4.68
C GLY A 103 22.26 15.27 -3.39
N GLY A 104 21.23 14.97 -2.57
CA GLY A 104 20.92 15.68 -1.32
C GLY A 104 19.96 16.87 -1.49
N ASP A 105 19.55 17.22 -2.68
CA ASP A 105 18.53 18.27 -2.91
C ASP A 105 17.13 17.78 -2.50
N LEU A 106 16.83 17.89 -1.21
CA LEU A 106 15.54 17.51 -0.66
C LEU A 106 14.38 18.37 -1.20
N ALA A 107 14.59 19.68 -1.30
CA ALA A 107 13.53 20.61 -1.73
C ALA A 107 13.13 20.36 -3.19
N GLY A 108 14.12 20.28 -4.09
CA GLY A 108 13.87 19.96 -5.50
C GLY A 108 13.30 18.55 -5.69
N PHE A 109 13.73 17.59 -4.87
CA PHE A 109 13.19 16.22 -4.89
C PHE A 109 11.71 16.18 -4.49
N ILE A 110 11.31 16.95 -3.46
CA ILE A 110 9.91 17.08 -3.03
C ILE A 110 9.09 17.76 -4.13
N ALA A 111 9.52 18.92 -4.62
CA ALA A 111 8.80 19.67 -5.66
C ALA A 111 8.56 18.83 -6.92
N LYS A 112 9.58 18.05 -7.34
CA LYS A 112 9.43 17.14 -8.48
C LYS A 112 8.39 16.04 -8.23
N ARG A 113 8.32 15.53 -7.01
CA ARG A 113 7.35 14.48 -6.65
C ARG A 113 5.94 15.03 -6.52
N ASP A 114 5.79 16.24 -5.97
CA ASP A 114 4.49 16.93 -5.89
C ASP A 114 3.92 17.15 -7.29
N ALA A 115 4.74 17.62 -8.23
CA ALA A 115 4.35 17.81 -9.62
C ALA A 115 3.96 16.53 -10.38
N MET A 116 4.38 15.33 -9.88
CA MET A 116 3.95 14.04 -10.46
C MET A 116 2.53 13.64 -10.04
N VAL A 117 1.97 14.29 -9.03
CA VAL A 117 0.65 13.96 -8.49
C VAL A 117 -0.39 14.89 -9.13
N PRO A 118 -1.51 14.38 -9.68
CA PRO A 118 -2.58 15.25 -10.21
C PRO A 118 -3.07 16.31 -9.22
N MET A 119 -3.14 15.97 -7.92
CA MET A 119 -3.48 16.94 -6.86
C MET A 119 -2.36 17.92 -6.52
N GLN A 120 -1.23 17.92 -7.24
CA GLN A 120 -0.08 18.82 -7.10
C GLN A 120 0.55 18.80 -5.69
N ARG A 121 0.34 17.75 -4.93
CA ARG A 121 1.00 17.46 -3.67
C ARG A 121 1.10 15.96 -3.44
N MET A 122 2.16 15.53 -2.77
CA MET A 122 2.17 14.19 -2.17
C MET A 122 1.12 14.12 -1.06
N GLY A 123 0.61 12.92 -0.79
CA GLY A 123 -0.13 12.65 0.43
C GLY A 123 0.80 12.59 1.65
N ASP A 124 0.22 12.51 2.84
CA ASP A 124 0.93 12.28 4.09
C ASP A 124 0.41 11.03 4.83
N ALA A 125 0.95 10.78 6.02
CA ALA A 125 0.54 9.64 6.84
C ALA A 125 -0.93 9.72 7.27
N HIS A 126 -1.50 10.91 7.45
CA HIS A 126 -2.90 11.10 7.86
C HIS A 126 -3.85 10.80 6.69
N ASP A 127 -3.48 11.13 5.44
CA ASP A 127 -4.27 10.75 4.26
C ASP A 127 -4.47 9.22 4.21
N VAL A 128 -3.42 8.45 4.52
CA VAL A 128 -3.49 6.98 4.59
C VAL A 128 -4.25 6.51 5.84
N ALA A 129 -3.98 7.11 7.00
CA ALA A 129 -4.59 6.73 8.27
C ALA A 129 -6.11 6.93 8.26
N ASN A 130 -6.63 7.96 7.59
CA ASN A 130 -8.07 8.19 7.45
C ASN A 130 -8.75 7.05 6.68
N ALA A 131 -8.14 6.54 5.62
CA ALA A 131 -8.66 5.38 4.90
C ALA A 131 -8.63 4.10 5.76
N VAL A 132 -7.56 3.92 6.54
CA VAL A 132 -7.44 2.81 7.49
C VAL A 132 -8.51 2.90 8.57
N LEU A 133 -8.71 4.08 9.17
CA LEU A 133 -9.71 4.31 10.20
C LEU A 133 -11.11 3.99 9.69
N PHE A 134 -11.48 4.47 8.50
CA PHE A 134 -12.76 4.15 7.86
C PHE A 134 -12.94 2.63 7.67
N LEU A 135 -11.93 1.93 7.17
CA LEU A 135 -12.01 0.48 6.99
C LEU A 135 -11.99 -0.31 8.30
N ALA A 136 -11.46 0.25 9.38
CA ALA A 136 -11.49 -0.37 10.70
C ALA A 136 -12.85 -0.24 11.39
N ALA A 137 -13.59 0.82 11.10
CA ALA A 137 -14.84 1.20 11.75
C ALA A 137 -16.06 0.43 11.20
N ASP A 138 -17.16 0.46 11.95
CA ASP A 138 -18.41 -0.23 11.61
C ASP A 138 -19.13 0.39 10.40
N GLU A 139 -18.85 1.65 10.08
CA GLU A 139 -19.34 2.35 8.90
C GLU A 139 -18.94 1.64 7.60
N SER A 140 -17.89 0.84 7.62
CA SER A 140 -17.44 0.01 6.50
C SER A 140 -17.86 -1.47 6.63
N SER A 141 -18.88 -1.77 7.42
CA SER A 141 -19.31 -3.14 7.73
C SER A 141 -19.68 -4.01 6.52
N TYR A 142 -20.04 -3.40 5.39
CA TYR A 142 -20.35 -4.11 4.14
C TYR A 142 -19.23 -4.01 3.09
N ILE A 143 -18.00 -3.60 3.52
CA ILE A 143 -16.84 -3.42 2.64
C ILE A 143 -15.78 -4.47 2.99
N THR A 144 -15.56 -5.42 2.08
CA THR A 144 -14.51 -6.44 2.19
C THR A 144 -13.95 -6.79 0.81
N ALA A 145 -12.76 -7.35 0.75
CA ALA A 145 -12.04 -7.73 -0.48
C ALA A 145 -11.76 -6.56 -1.44
N THR A 146 -11.72 -5.32 -0.95
CA THR A 146 -11.50 -4.13 -1.78
C THR A 146 -10.12 -3.49 -1.57
N GLU A 147 -9.79 -2.60 -2.48
CA GLU A 147 -8.61 -1.75 -2.43
C GLU A 147 -9.04 -0.28 -2.41
N ILE A 148 -8.64 0.46 -1.38
CA ILE A 148 -8.79 1.93 -1.37
C ILE A 148 -7.45 2.54 -1.78
N VAL A 149 -7.45 3.15 -2.95
CA VAL A 149 -6.28 3.87 -3.47
C VAL A 149 -6.24 5.27 -2.87
N VAL A 150 -5.07 5.63 -2.29
CA VAL A 150 -4.81 6.94 -1.67
C VAL A 150 -3.56 7.51 -2.34
N ASP A 151 -3.71 8.13 -3.50
CA ASP A 151 -2.57 8.48 -4.35
C ASP A 151 -2.66 9.85 -5.04
N GLY A 152 -3.73 10.62 -4.77
CA GLY A 152 -3.95 11.91 -5.43
C GLY A 152 -4.20 11.81 -6.94
N GLY A 153 -4.61 10.64 -7.42
CA GLY A 153 -4.97 10.39 -8.82
C GLY A 153 -3.85 9.83 -9.70
N ILE A 154 -2.68 9.50 -9.13
CA ILE A 154 -1.50 9.07 -9.92
C ILE A 154 -1.78 7.86 -10.81
N ILE A 155 -2.45 6.83 -10.31
CA ILE A 155 -2.65 5.61 -11.12
C ILE A 155 -3.74 5.76 -12.18
N ALA A 156 -4.63 6.71 -12.00
CA ALA A 156 -5.71 7.04 -12.94
C ALA A 156 -5.25 7.99 -14.05
N ALA A 157 -4.16 8.74 -13.82
CA ALA A 157 -3.62 9.68 -14.79
C ALA A 157 -2.89 8.95 -15.92
N THR A 158 -3.08 9.43 -17.15
CA THR A 158 -2.22 9.08 -18.28
C THR A 158 -0.87 9.80 -18.12
N GLN A 159 0.23 9.12 -18.48
CA GLN A 159 1.51 9.80 -18.62
C GLN A 159 1.46 10.70 -19.86
N GLY A 160 1.13 11.93 -19.67
CA GLY A 160 1.05 12.99 -20.65
C GLY A 160 0.65 14.25 -19.90
N ASP A 161 1.01 15.40 -20.43
CA ASP A 161 0.86 16.70 -19.81
C ASP A 161 -0.48 16.84 -19.06
N LEU A 162 -0.39 16.84 -17.74
CA LEU A 162 -1.50 17.34 -16.93
C LEU A 162 -1.55 18.85 -17.19
N PRO A 163 -2.73 19.42 -17.49
CA PRO A 163 -2.89 20.83 -17.77
C PRO A 163 -2.45 21.73 -16.63
#